data_7f5a3d1e2779bdb8783f82572b64b99a
#
_entry.id   7f5a3d1e2779bdb8783f82572b64b99a
#
_cell.length_a   1.000
_cell.length_b   1.000
_cell.length_c   1.000
_cell.angle_alpha   90.00
_cell.angle_beta   90.00
_cell.angle_gamma   90.00
#
_symmetry.space_group_name_H-M   'P 1'
#
loop_
_entity.id
_entity.type
_entity.pdbx_description
1 polymer ?
#
loop_
_entity_poly.entity_id
_entity_poly.type
_entity_poly.pdbx_seq_one_letter_code
_entity_poly.pdbx_strand_id
1 'polypeptide(L)'
;MNTINFLSLLKRELVRVLTNLNQMVFPVVVSSLLYLVIFHLVLSDTRLGGDAYLGFLLPGIVMMAIINSAFANSSFSLFITRWTKHGESLFIIPLRAWEFVVAYLTSGFVRSLLTGVIIIVAAMFFVPLSISHPILLFLNVAAASVLFGSLGIILALWADTFEQLGLFTTFFLTPLTMLGGVFYSLSQLPDFARKFTLVNPVFYLVDGFRGGMGGVA
;
A
#
# COMPACT_ATOMS: atom_id res chain seq x y z
N MET A 1 -24.28 -19.20 12.03
CA MET A 1 -23.33 -18.35 11.28
C MET A 1 -23.96 -16.97 11.22
N ASN A 2 -23.42 -16.01 11.98
CA ASN A 2 -24.04 -14.68 12.05
C ASN A 2 -23.55 -13.82 10.86
N THR A 3 -23.98 -14.19 9.65
CA THR A 3 -23.70 -13.44 8.43
C THR A 3 -24.06 -11.96 8.53
N ILE A 4 -25.08 -11.64 9.31
CA ILE A 4 -25.53 -10.27 9.56
C ILE A 4 -24.46 -9.46 10.29
N ASN A 5 -23.80 -10.01 11.30
CA ASN A 5 -22.77 -9.34 12.08
C ASN A 5 -21.51 -9.10 11.25
N PHE A 6 -21.10 -10.10 10.46
CA PHE A 6 -19.98 -9.98 9.52
C PHE A 6 -20.24 -8.89 8.47
N LEU A 7 -21.43 -8.93 7.83
CA LEU A 7 -21.81 -7.91 6.83
C LEU A 7 -21.89 -6.51 7.43
N SER A 8 -22.35 -6.39 8.67
CA SER A 8 -22.40 -5.10 9.38
C SER A 8 -21.01 -4.55 9.65
N LEU A 9 -20.06 -5.39 10.10
CA LEU A 9 -18.67 -5.00 10.29
C LEU A 9 -18.02 -4.60 8.96
N LEU A 10 -18.17 -5.41 7.93
CA LEU A 10 -17.64 -5.15 6.60
C LEU A 10 -18.18 -3.84 6.02
N LYS A 11 -19.50 -3.64 6.11
CA LYS A 11 -20.16 -2.41 5.68
C LYS A 11 -19.63 -1.19 6.44
N ARG A 12 -19.47 -1.28 7.76
CA ARG A 12 -18.91 -0.21 8.59
C ARG A 12 -17.50 0.19 8.11
N GLU A 13 -16.62 -0.79 7.90
CA GLU A 13 -15.25 -0.55 7.46
C GLU A 13 -15.20 0.03 6.03
N LEU A 14 -16.03 -0.47 5.11
CA LEU A 14 -16.10 0.06 3.75
C LEU A 14 -16.67 1.48 3.71
N VAL A 15 -17.76 1.75 4.43
CA VAL A 15 -18.33 3.09 4.52
C VAL A 15 -17.33 4.06 5.13
N ARG A 16 -16.58 3.65 6.17
CA ARG A 16 -15.54 4.48 6.77
C ARG A 16 -14.47 4.90 5.75
N VAL A 17 -14.02 3.97 4.90
CA VAL A 17 -13.05 4.27 3.83
C VAL A 17 -13.65 5.22 2.82
N LEU A 18 -14.88 4.96 2.34
CA LEU A 18 -15.51 5.76 1.29
C LEU A 18 -15.91 7.17 1.75
N THR A 19 -16.34 7.33 3.01
CA THR A 19 -16.71 8.64 3.55
C THR A 19 -15.50 9.50 3.93
N ASN A 20 -14.35 8.89 4.23
CA ASN A 20 -13.16 9.61 4.67
C ASN A 20 -12.02 9.56 3.62
N LEU A 21 -12.34 9.42 2.33
CA LEU A 21 -11.34 9.36 1.24
C LEU A 21 -10.39 10.55 1.27
N ASN A 22 -10.90 11.76 1.50
CA ASN A 22 -10.10 12.98 1.54
C ASN A 22 -9.01 12.95 2.61
N GLN A 23 -9.28 12.35 3.76
CA GLN A 23 -8.31 12.28 4.86
C GLN A 23 -7.38 11.06 4.74
N MET A 24 -7.86 9.97 4.15
CA MET A 24 -7.15 8.70 4.13
C MET A 24 -6.33 8.48 2.85
N VAL A 25 -6.83 8.93 1.71
CA VAL A 25 -6.23 8.68 0.39
C VAL A 25 -5.49 9.91 -0.12
N PHE A 26 -6.08 11.09 -0.01
CA PHE A 26 -5.52 12.32 -0.58
C PHE A 26 -4.08 12.64 -0.13
N PRO A 27 -3.69 12.55 1.16
CA PRO A 27 -2.31 12.83 1.56
C PRO A 27 -1.29 11.89 0.91
N VAL A 28 -1.65 10.61 0.75
CA VAL A 28 -0.78 9.60 0.11
C VAL A 28 -0.64 9.89 -1.37
N VAL A 29 -1.74 10.26 -2.04
CA VAL A 29 -1.74 10.64 -3.46
C VAL A 29 -0.88 11.87 -3.68
N VAL A 30 -1.06 12.92 -2.88
CA VAL A 30 -0.26 14.17 -3.00
C VAL A 30 1.22 13.89 -2.82
N SER A 31 1.60 13.11 -1.81
CA SER A 31 3.00 12.74 -1.59
C SER A 31 3.59 11.97 -2.77
N SER A 32 2.83 11.02 -3.32
CA SER A 32 3.26 10.21 -4.46
C SER A 32 3.41 11.04 -5.74
N LEU A 33 2.47 11.97 -5.97
CA LEU A 33 2.56 12.90 -7.11
C LEU A 33 3.72 13.87 -6.96
N LEU A 34 4.01 14.36 -5.75
CA LEU A 34 5.18 15.20 -5.51
C LEU A 34 6.48 14.44 -5.84
N TYR A 35 6.61 13.18 -5.47
CA TYR A 35 7.75 12.36 -5.90
C TYR A 35 7.85 12.31 -7.42
N LEU A 36 6.76 12.01 -8.12
CA LEU A 36 6.74 11.94 -9.58
C LEU A 36 7.13 13.29 -10.23
N VAL A 37 6.57 14.39 -9.74
CA VAL A 37 6.89 15.75 -10.26
C VAL A 37 8.35 16.10 -10.03
N ILE A 38 8.88 15.84 -8.83
CA ILE A 38 10.30 16.12 -8.52
C ILE A 38 11.21 15.31 -9.45
N PHE A 39 10.96 14.01 -9.60
CA PHE A 39 11.76 13.18 -10.49
C PHE A 39 11.60 13.57 -11.95
N HIS A 40 10.40 13.95 -12.39
CA HIS A 40 10.19 14.46 -13.74
C HIS A 40 11.01 15.73 -14.01
N LEU A 41 10.97 16.70 -13.10
CA LEU A 41 11.73 17.96 -13.25
C LEU A 41 13.25 17.75 -13.21
N VAL A 42 13.73 16.87 -12.32
CA VAL A 42 15.18 16.60 -12.19
C VAL A 42 15.72 15.82 -13.38
N LEU A 43 14.91 14.94 -13.97
CA LEU A 43 15.35 14.03 -15.03
C LEU A 43 15.09 14.58 -16.43
N SER A 44 14.18 15.54 -16.60
CA SER A 44 13.87 16.15 -17.90
C SER A 44 15.10 16.86 -18.50
N ASP A 45 15.98 17.41 -17.65
CA ASP A 45 17.20 18.10 -18.08
C ASP A 45 18.42 17.17 -18.26
N THR A 46 18.30 15.90 -17.84
CA THR A 46 19.41 14.96 -17.95
C THR A 46 19.31 14.10 -19.21
N ARG A 47 20.42 14.01 -19.98
CA ARG A 47 20.56 13.12 -21.16
C ARG A 47 20.43 11.62 -20.84
N LEU A 48 19.98 11.24 -19.64
CA LEU A 48 19.92 9.89 -19.13
C LEU A 48 18.57 9.17 -19.42
N GLY A 49 17.81 9.61 -20.43
CA GLY A 49 16.57 8.92 -20.83
C GLY A 49 15.42 9.13 -19.83
N GLY A 50 15.13 10.39 -19.51
CA GLY A 50 14.19 10.82 -18.47
C GLY A 50 12.83 10.10 -18.48
N ASP A 51 12.21 9.93 -19.63
CA ASP A 51 10.90 9.28 -19.78
C ASP A 51 10.97 7.75 -19.48
N ALA A 52 12.05 7.10 -19.90
CA ALA A 52 12.24 5.66 -19.62
C ALA A 52 12.43 5.41 -18.12
N TYR A 53 13.19 6.28 -17.44
CA TYR A 53 13.40 6.14 -16.00
C TYR A 53 12.15 6.48 -15.19
N LEU A 54 11.34 7.45 -15.62
CA LEU A 54 10.04 7.74 -15.02
C LEU A 54 9.07 6.56 -15.15
N GLY A 55 9.05 5.91 -16.32
CA GLY A 55 8.28 4.67 -16.53
C GLY A 55 8.73 3.53 -15.61
N PHE A 56 10.01 3.48 -15.24
CA PHE A 56 10.54 2.54 -14.27
C PHE A 56 10.17 2.89 -12.82
N LEU A 57 10.22 4.17 -12.44
CA LEU A 57 9.94 4.64 -11.08
C LEU A 57 8.46 4.57 -10.70
N LEU A 58 7.58 4.91 -11.64
CA LEU A 58 6.16 5.07 -11.38
C LEU A 58 5.50 3.82 -10.79
N PRO A 59 5.68 2.60 -11.34
CA PRO A 59 5.13 1.39 -10.73
C PRO A 59 5.59 1.17 -9.28
N GLY A 60 6.85 1.51 -9.01
CA GLY A 60 7.43 1.43 -7.67
C GLY A 60 6.77 2.39 -6.68
N ILE A 61 6.60 3.66 -7.07
CA ILE A 61 5.95 4.68 -6.24
C ILE A 61 4.48 4.33 -5.98
N VAL A 62 3.76 3.86 -7.01
CA VAL A 62 2.37 3.40 -6.86
C VAL A 62 2.29 2.23 -5.89
N MET A 63 3.17 1.24 -6.03
CA MET A 63 3.17 0.07 -5.14
C MET A 63 3.53 0.42 -3.70
N MET A 64 4.48 1.33 -3.49
CA MET A 64 4.79 1.88 -2.18
C MET A 64 3.57 2.56 -1.54
N ALA A 65 2.80 3.33 -2.30
CA ALA A 65 1.57 3.96 -1.83
C ALA A 65 0.48 2.93 -1.48
N ILE A 66 0.32 1.89 -2.29
CA ILE A 66 -0.61 0.77 -2.06
C ILE A 66 -0.27 0.05 -0.75
N ILE A 67 1.00 -0.30 -0.55
CA ILE A 67 1.49 -0.96 0.68
C ILE A 67 1.20 -0.11 1.92
N ASN A 68 1.58 1.16 1.88
CA ASN A 68 1.34 2.09 2.99
C ASN A 68 -0.17 2.25 3.28
N SER A 69 -1.01 2.34 2.24
CA SER A 69 -2.47 2.46 2.38
C SER A 69 -3.09 1.20 2.99
N ALA A 70 -2.68 0.01 2.56
CA ALA A 70 -3.17 -1.26 3.09
C ALA A 70 -2.81 -1.44 4.56
N PHE A 71 -1.53 -1.20 4.89
CA PHE A 71 -1.03 -1.26 6.26
C PHE A 71 -1.74 -0.25 7.18
N ALA A 72 -1.77 1.02 6.77
CA ALA A 72 -2.37 2.09 7.56
C ALA A 72 -3.88 1.87 7.79
N ASN A 73 -4.61 1.35 6.79
CA ASN A 73 -6.03 1.06 6.96
C ASN A 73 -6.26 0.06 8.09
N SER A 74 -5.57 -1.07 8.04
CA SER A 74 -5.76 -2.15 9.00
C SER A 74 -5.25 -1.78 10.39
N SER A 75 -4.05 -1.17 10.47
CA SER A 75 -3.42 -0.83 11.75
C SER A 75 -4.17 0.29 12.49
N PHE A 76 -4.41 1.43 11.85
CA PHE A 76 -5.08 2.55 12.53
C PHE A 76 -6.55 2.29 12.81
N SER A 77 -7.29 1.63 11.90
CA SER A 77 -8.70 1.33 12.13
C SER A 77 -8.90 0.44 13.33
N LEU A 78 -8.14 -0.66 13.39
CA LEU A 78 -8.27 -1.60 14.48
C LEU A 78 -7.78 -0.98 15.81
N PHE A 79 -6.68 -0.24 15.77
CA PHE A 79 -6.15 0.42 16.95
C PHE A 79 -7.13 1.43 17.53
N ILE A 80 -7.72 2.32 16.69
CA ILE A 80 -8.73 3.28 17.13
C ILE A 80 -9.95 2.56 17.72
N THR A 81 -10.37 1.45 17.11
CA THR A 81 -11.50 0.66 17.62
C THR A 81 -11.20 0.08 19.01
N ARG A 82 -9.95 -0.37 19.28
CA ARG A 82 -9.51 -0.83 20.61
C ARG A 82 -9.41 0.33 21.60
N TRP A 83 -8.86 1.46 21.17
CA TRP A 83 -8.63 2.63 22.01
C TRP A 83 -9.92 3.31 22.47
N THR A 84 -10.91 3.38 21.59
CA THR A 84 -12.23 3.91 21.95
C THR A 84 -13.03 2.81 22.67
N LYS A 85 -13.78 3.17 23.73
CA LYS A 85 -14.67 2.24 24.47
C LYS A 85 -15.67 1.47 23.59
N HIS A 86 -15.78 1.83 22.31
CA HIS A 86 -16.52 1.06 21.29
C HIS A 86 -15.89 -0.31 20.99
N GLY A 87 -14.62 -0.52 21.34
CA GLY A 87 -13.97 -1.85 21.25
C GLY A 87 -14.65 -2.90 22.11
N GLU A 88 -15.14 -2.53 23.31
CA GLU A 88 -15.86 -3.46 24.18
C GLU A 88 -17.09 -4.03 23.49
N SER A 89 -17.87 -3.18 22.80
CA SER A 89 -19.05 -3.61 22.05
C SER A 89 -18.70 -4.52 20.85
N LEU A 90 -17.52 -4.35 20.25
CA LEU A 90 -17.06 -5.17 19.12
C LEU A 90 -16.65 -6.57 19.57
N PHE A 91 -16.04 -6.70 20.75
CA PHE A 91 -15.63 -7.99 21.32
C PHE A 91 -16.79 -8.78 21.93
N ILE A 92 -17.92 -8.13 22.23
CA ILE A 92 -19.16 -8.78 22.70
C ILE A 92 -19.91 -9.44 21.51
N ILE A 93 -19.71 -8.95 20.27
CA ILE A 93 -20.36 -9.54 19.10
C ILE A 93 -19.72 -10.89 18.81
N PRO A 94 -20.49 -12.00 18.70
CA PRO A 94 -19.96 -13.32 18.43
C PRO A 94 -19.50 -13.43 16.96
N LEU A 95 -18.33 -12.87 16.66
CA LEU A 95 -17.63 -12.98 15.38
C LEU A 95 -16.53 -14.04 15.49
N ARG A 96 -16.34 -14.81 14.42
CA ARG A 96 -15.18 -15.69 14.30
C ARG A 96 -13.95 -14.85 13.96
N ALA A 97 -12.77 -15.25 14.45
CA ALA A 97 -11.52 -14.54 14.22
C ALA A 97 -11.25 -14.27 12.72
N TRP A 98 -11.53 -15.23 11.84
CA TRP A 98 -11.33 -15.06 10.40
C TRP A 98 -12.29 -14.03 9.78
N GLU A 99 -13.55 -13.94 10.25
CA GLU A 99 -14.55 -12.97 9.77
C GLU A 99 -14.07 -11.55 10.07
N PHE A 100 -13.49 -11.37 11.26
CA PHE A 100 -12.87 -10.12 11.66
C PHE A 100 -11.68 -9.74 10.76
N VAL A 101 -10.73 -10.65 10.57
CA VAL A 101 -9.56 -10.43 9.72
C VAL A 101 -9.97 -10.10 8.29
N VAL A 102 -10.88 -10.86 7.69
CA VAL A 102 -11.36 -10.65 6.32
C VAL A 102 -12.01 -9.29 6.15
N ALA A 103 -12.81 -8.81 7.12
CA ALA A 103 -13.45 -7.51 7.04
C ALA A 103 -12.41 -6.36 6.96
N TYR A 104 -11.38 -6.41 7.80
CA TYR A 104 -10.29 -5.40 7.79
C TYR A 104 -9.41 -5.50 6.54
N LEU A 105 -9.08 -6.70 6.10
CA LEU A 105 -8.29 -6.89 4.86
C LEU A 105 -9.05 -6.42 3.63
N THR A 106 -10.36 -6.70 3.55
CA THR A 106 -11.19 -6.25 2.42
C THR A 106 -11.27 -4.71 2.38
N SER A 107 -11.46 -4.05 3.51
CA SER A 107 -11.47 -2.58 3.55
C SER A 107 -10.09 -1.98 3.21
N GLY A 108 -9.01 -2.63 3.65
CA GLY A 108 -7.63 -2.27 3.30
C GLY A 108 -7.36 -2.43 1.80
N PHE A 109 -7.84 -3.52 1.20
CA PHE A 109 -7.76 -3.76 -0.23
C PHE A 109 -8.49 -2.68 -1.04
N VAL A 110 -9.74 -2.36 -0.67
CA VAL A 110 -10.52 -1.31 -1.36
C VAL A 110 -9.81 0.05 -1.27
N ARG A 111 -9.30 0.42 -0.09
CA ARG A 111 -8.55 1.67 0.07
C ARG A 111 -7.27 1.70 -0.76
N SER A 112 -6.47 0.63 -0.73
CA SER A 112 -5.21 0.55 -1.48
C SER A 112 -5.45 0.54 -2.99
N LEU A 113 -6.51 -0.14 -3.45
CA LEU A 113 -6.92 -0.14 -4.85
C LEU A 113 -7.31 1.28 -5.31
N LEU A 114 -8.15 1.98 -4.55
CA LEU A 114 -8.53 3.37 -4.84
C LEU A 114 -7.29 4.29 -4.87
N THR A 115 -6.38 4.15 -3.90
CA THR A 115 -5.14 4.91 -3.87
C THR A 115 -4.31 4.67 -5.14
N GLY A 116 -4.10 3.42 -5.51
CA GLY A 116 -3.35 3.04 -6.71
C GLY A 116 -3.98 3.58 -7.99
N VAL A 117 -5.29 3.41 -8.15
CA VAL A 117 -6.03 3.91 -9.33
C VAL A 117 -5.92 5.43 -9.45
N ILE A 118 -6.13 6.19 -8.36
CA ILE A 118 -6.05 7.65 -8.38
C ILE A 118 -4.64 8.11 -8.76
N ILE A 119 -3.59 7.49 -8.22
CA ILE A 119 -2.20 7.85 -8.55
C ILE A 119 -1.91 7.52 -10.02
N ILE A 120 -2.33 6.36 -10.53
CA ILE A 120 -2.13 5.97 -11.94
C ILE A 120 -2.84 6.96 -12.85
N VAL A 121 -4.11 7.29 -12.59
CA VAL A 121 -4.86 8.27 -13.39
C VAL A 121 -4.19 9.64 -13.38
N ALA A 122 -3.73 10.10 -12.22
CA ALA A 122 -3.02 11.36 -12.13
C ALA A 122 -1.64 11.31 -12.83
N ALA A 123 -0.94 10.18 -12.77
CA ALA A 123 0.34 10.00 -13.44
C ALA A 123 0.24 9.96 -14.97
N MET A 124 -0.91 9.58 -15.54
CA MET A 124 -1.14 9.61 -16.98
C MET A 124 -1.02 11.01 -17.61
N PHE A 125 -1.15 12.07 -16.80
CA PHE A 125 -0.90 13.45 -17.25
C PHE A 125 0.58 13.79 -17.41
N PHE A 126 1.48 13.00 -16.80
CA PHE A 126 2.92 13.26 -16.80
C PHE A 126 3.71 12.25 -17.63
N VAL A 127 3.25 11.00 -17.70
CA VAL A 127 3.97 9.90 -18.34
C VAL A 127 3.00 9.08 -19.18
N PRO A 128 3.33 8.77 -20.46
CA PRO A 128 2.54 7.84 -21.25
C PRO A 128 2.62 6.44 -20.62
N LEU A 129 1.49 5.94 -20.14
CA LEU A 129 1.38 4.64 -19.49
C LEU A 129 0.76 3.60 -20.41
N SER A 130 1.36 2.41 -20.46
CA SER A 130 0.75 1.23 -21.06
C SER A 130 0.42 0.22 -19.95
N ILE A 131 -0.84 -0.22 -19.90
CA ILE A 131 -1.24 -1.30 -18.99
C ILE A 131 -1.33 -2.58 -19.82
N SER A 132 -0.31 -3.43 -19.70
CA SER A 132 -0.23 -4.66 -20.50
C SER A 132 -1.01 -5.81 -19.87
N HIS A 133 -0.97 -5.94 -18.53
CA HIS A 133 -1.58 -7.06 -17.82
C HIS A 133 -2.38 -6.59 -16.60
N PRO A 134 -3.65 -6.14 -16.76
CA PRO A 134 -4.46 -5.60 -15.66
C PRO A 134 -4.76 -6.63 -14.57
N ILE A 135 -4.86 -7.91 -14.93
CA ILE A 135 -5.07 -9.01 -13.96
C ILE A 135 -3.86 -9.13 -13.02
N LEU A 136 -2.64 -9.01 -13.55
CA LEU A 136 -1.41 -9.07 -12.76
C LEU A 136 -1.33 -7.88 -11.79
N LEU A 137 -1.71 -6.68 -12.21
CA LEU A 137 -1.80 -5.51 -11.34
C LEU A 137 -2.76 -5.75 -10.19
N PHE A 138 -3.97 -6.24 -10.49
CA PHE A 138 -4.98 -6.55 -9.49
C PHE A 138 -4.49 -7.59 -8.47
N LEU A 139 -3.84 -8.66 -8.92
CA LEU A 139 -3.28 -9.70 -8.05
C LEU A 139 -2.18 -9.16 -7.14
N ASN A 140 -1.31 -8.28 -7.65
CA ASN A 140 -0.27 -7.64 -6.84
C ASN A 140 -0.86 -6.71 -5.78
N VAL A 141 -1.90 -5.92 -6.11
CA VAL A 141 -2.62 -5.10 -5.13
C VAL A 141 -3.26 -5.97 -4.06
N ALA A 142 -3.88 -7.09 -4.44
CA ALA A 142 -4.48 -8.04 -3.50
C ALA A 142 -3.42 -8.67 -2.58
N ALA A 143 -2.30 -9.14 -3.14
CA ALA A 143 -1.20 -9.72 -2.38
C ALA A 143 -0.58 -8.71 -1.40
N ALA A 144 -0.33 -7.46 -1.85
CA ALA A 144 0.15 -6.39 -0.98
C ALA A 144 -0.83 -6.10 0.16
N SER A 145 -2.12 -6.05 -0.15
CA SER A 145 -3.17 -5.76 0.85
C SER A 145 -3.29 -6.88 1.88
N VAL A 146 -3.18 -8.13 1.48
CA VAL A 146 -3.19 -9.26 2.41
C VAL A 146 -1.94 -9.27 3.28
N LEU A 147 -0.75 -9.15 2.69
CA LEU A 147 0.53 -9.16 3.41
C LEU A 147 0.61 -8.01 4.42
N PHE A 148 0.52 -6.78 3.92
CA PHE A 148 0.73 -5.60 4.76
C PHE A 148 -0.49 -5.23 5.59
N GLY A 149 -1.70 -5.57 5.15
CA GLY A 149 -2.90 -5.47 5.96
C GLY A 149 -2.85 -6.42 7.17
N SER A 150 -2.37 -7.65 6.99
CA SER A 150 -2.18 -8.61 8.09
C SER A 150 -1.12 -8.13 9.09
N LEU A 151 0.01 -7.59 8.60
CA LEU A 151 1.01 -6.95 9.46
C LEU A 151 0.42 -5.77 10.24
N GLY A 152 -0.43 -4.98 9.60
CA GLY A 152 -1.15 -3.89 10.25
C GLY A 152 -2.08 -4.38 11.37
N ILE A 153 -2.81 -5.47 11.16
CA ILE A 153 -3.66 -6.09 12.18
C ILE A 153 -2.82 -6.58 13.36
N ILE A 154 -1.73 -7.31 13.09
CA ILE A 154 -0.83 -7.82 14.13
C ILE A 154 -0.28 -6.68 14.97
N LEU A 155 0.20 -5.62 14.32
CA LEU A 155 0.73 -4.46 15.01
C LEU A 155 -0.34 -3.73 15.84
N ALA A 156 -1.56 -3.58 15.30
CA ALA A 156 -2.65 -2.94 16.02
C ALA A 156 -3.10 -3.72 17.26
N LEU A 157 -2.90 -5.05 17.26
CA LEU A 157 -3.16 -5.88 18.44
C LEU A 157 -2.03 -5.79 19.48
N TRP A 158 -0.80 -5.55 19.04
CA TRP A 158 0.38 -5.48 19.91
C TRP A 158 0.60 -4.06 20.47
N ALA A 159 0.34 -3.01 19.70
CA ALA A 159 0.62 -1.63 20.09
C ALA A 159 -0.36 -1.14 21.18
N ASP A 160 0.19 -0.44 22.15
CA ASP A 160 -0.57 0.20 23.25
C ASP A 160 -0.76 1.70 23.03
N THR A 161 0.08 2.33 22.17
CA THR A 161 0.05 3.77 21.90
C THR A 161 0.09 4.07 20.40
N PHE A 162 -0.41 5.25 20.01
CA PHE A 162 -0.30 5.74 18.63
C PHE A 162 1.17 5.94 18.20
N GLU A 163 2.04 6.29 19.15
CA GLU A 163 3.46 6.48 18.89
C GLU A 163 4.13 5.17 18.46
N GLN A 164 3.78 4.03 19.07
CA GLN A 164 4.29 2.72 18.67
C GLN A 164 3.89 2.36 17.24
N LEU A 165 2.66 2.70 16.79
CA LEU A 165 2.25 2.54 15.40
C LEU A 165 3.09 3.42 14.46
N GLY A 166 3.33 4.67 14.85
CA GLY A 166 4.15 5.61 14.08
C GLY A 166 5.61 5.17 14.00
N LEU A 167 6.20 4.72 15.09
CA LEU A 167 7.56 4.18 15.15
C LEU A 167 7.73 2.99 14.21
N PHE A 168 6.82 2.01 14.25
CA PHE A 168 6.89 0.86 13.37
C PHE A 168 6.80 1.26 11.88
N THR A 169 5.90 2.19 11.56
CA THR A 169 5.76 2.69 10.19
C THR A 169 7.06 3.35 9.73
N THR A 170 7.65 4.21 10.56
CA THR A 170 8.83 5.00 10.18
C THR A 170 10.10 4.16 10.15
N PHE A 171 10.33 3.31 11.15
CA PHE A 171 11.59 2.55 11.29
C PHE A 171 11.58 1.19 10.59
N PHE A 172 10.43 0.63 10.33
CA PHE A 172 10.32 -0.70 9.71
C PHE A 172 9.71 -0.62 8.30
N LEU A 173 8.48 -0.08 8.19
CA LEU A 173 7.77 -0.11 6.91
C LEU A 173 8.42 0.80 5.86
N THR A 174 8.84 2.01 6.24
CA THR A 174 9.46 2.95 5.30
C THR A 174 10.79 2.42 4.75
N PRO A 175 11.77 1.95 5.55
CA PRO A 175 12.98 1.34 5.00
C PRO A 175 12.68 0.09 4.17
N LEU A 176 11.75 -0.77 4.60
CA LEU A 176 11.37 -1.97 3.88
C LEU A 176 10.84 -1.66 2.48
N THR A 177 9.99 -0.65 2.36
CA THR A 177 9.43 -0.22 1.06
C THR A 177 10.48 0.47 0.20
N MET A 178 11.35 1.32 0.76
CA MET A 178 12.41 1.97 0.01
C MET A 178 13.46 0.98 -0.52
N LEU A 179 13.80 -0.04 0.27
CA LEU A 179 14.71 -1.11 -0.12
C LEU A 179 14.04 -2.19 -1.00
N GLY A 180 12.79 -2.00 -1.37
CA GLY A 180 12.03 -2.90 -2.24
C GLY A 180 12.25 -2.70 -3.75
N GLY A 181 13.34 -2.03 -4.18
CA GLY A 181 13.59 -1.84 -5.61
C GLY A 181 12.72 -0.77 -6.27
N VAL A 182 12.13 0.14 -5.48
CA VAL A 182 11.30 1.25 -5.99
C VAL A 182 12.14 2.20 -6.84
N PHE A 183 13.33 2.58 -6.35
CA PHE A 183 14.18 3.62 -6.92
C PHE A 183 15.40 3.09 -7.70
N TYR A 184 15.65 1.78 -7.71
CA TYR A 184 16.83 1.19 -8.33
C TYR A 184 16.52 -0.21 -8.92
N SER A 185 17.31 -0.59 -9.90
CA SER A 185 17.26 -1.96 -10.47
C SER A 185 18.26 -2.86 -9.74
N LEU A 186 17.95 -4.16 -9.64
CA LEU A 186 18.84 -5.17 -9.08
C LEU A 186 20.23 -5.22 -9.76
N SER A 187 20.30 -4.88 -11.05
CA SER A 187 21.55 -4.87 -11.82
C SER A 187 22.54 -3.78 -11.38
N GLN A 188 22.06 -2.74 -10.68
CA GLN A 188 22.88 -1.62 -10.21
C GLN A 188 23.45 -1.84 -8.80
N LEU A 189 23.03 -2.91 -8.12
CA LEU A 189 23.40 -3.16 -6.73
C LEU A 189 24.65 -4.05 -6.62
N PRO A 190 25.53 -3.77 -5.64
CA PRO A 190 26.57 -4.70 -5.24
C PRO A 190 25.98 -5.99 -4.64
N ASP A 191 26.69 -7.12 -4.73
CA ASP A 191 26.21 -8.46 -4.35
C ASP A 191 25.61 -8.53 -2.93
N PHE A 192 26.17 -7.78 -2.00
CA PHE A 192 25.65 -7.70 -0.63
C PHE A 192 24.25 -7.10 -0.58
N ALA A 193 24.04 -5.93 -1.17
CA ALA A 193 22.74 -5.24 -1.18
C ALA A 193 21.71 -6.02 -2.00
N ARG A 194 22.12 -6.70 -3.08
CA ARG A 194 21.26 -7.57 -3.88
C ARG A 194 20.65 -8.69 -3.06
N LYS A 195 21.43 -9.34 -2.18
CA LYS A 195 20.91 -10.41 -1.31
C LYS A 195 19.82 -9.90 -0.36
N PHE A 196 20.01 -8.71 0.23
CA PHE A 196 18.99 -8.10 1.10
C PHE A 196 17.71 -7.75 0.34
N THR A 197 17.83 -7.20 -0.86
CA THR A 197 16.67 -6.88 -1.70
C THR A 197 15.89 -8.13 -2.08
N LEU A 198 16.56 -9.25 -2.37
CA LEU A 198 15.90 -10.51 -2.72
C LEU A 198 15.14 -11.17 -1.54
N VAL A 199 15.51 -10.89 -0.30
CA VAL A 199 14.77 -11.35 0.89
C VAL A 199 13.54 -10.46 1.16
N ASN A 200 13.53 -9.24 0.61
CA ASN A 200 12.46 -8.28 0.84
C ASN A 200 11.20 -8.64 0.02
N PRO A 201 10.04 -8.92 0.65
CA PRO A 201 8.82 -9.23 -0.08
C PRO A 201 8.29 -8.07 -0.93
N VAL A 202 8.62 -6.82 -0.55
CA VAL A 202 8.23 -5.63 -1.32
C VAL A 202 8.83 -5.66 -2.72
N PHE A 203 10.05 -6.17 -2.87
CA PHE A 203 10.70 -6.28 -4.17
C PHE A 203 9.85 -7.06 -5.19
N TYR A 204 9.34 -8.22 -4.80
CA TYR A 204 8.51 -9.05 -5.68
C TYR A 204 7.18 -8.40 -6.04
N LEU A 205 6.60 -7.61 -5.11
CA LEU A 205 5.38 -6.87 -5.36
C LEU A 205 5.62 -5.70 -6.33
N VAL A 206 6.73 -4.98 -6.17
CA VAL A 206 7.11 -3.88 -7.07
C VAL A 206 7.43 -4.41 -8.45
N ASP A 207 8.20 -5.49 -8.53
CA ASP A 207 8.62 -6.10 -9.79
C ASP A 207 7.42 -6.70 -10.56
N GLY A 208 6.55 -7.44 -9.88
CA GLY A 208 5.32 -7.95 -10.44
C GLY A 208 4.36 -6.84 -10.91
N PHE A 209 4.29 -5.74 -10.16
CA PHE A 209 3.47 -4.59 -10.56
C PHE A 209 4.05 -3.87 -11.78
N ARG A 210 5.39 -3.75 -11.85
CA ARG A 210 6.12 -3.22 -13.00
C ARG A 210 5.88 -4.05 -14.27
N GLY A 211 5.96 -5.38 -14.15
CA GLY A 211 5.62 -6.30 -15.24
C GLY A 211 4.18 -6.15 -15.71
N GLY A 212 3.24 -5.86 -14.81
CA GLY A 212 1.84 -5.58 -15.15
C GLY A 212 1.62 -4.29 -15.94
N MET A 213 2.48 -3.28 -15.71
CA MET A 213 2.48 -2.00 -16.42
C MET A 213 3.29 -2.02 -17.74
N GLY A 214 3.78 -3.19 -18.19
CA GLY A 214 4.55 -3.31 -19.43
C GLY A 214 5.97 -2.76 -19.33
N GLY A 215 6.45 -2.46 -18.13
CA GLY A 215 7.84 -2.14 -17.87
C GLY A 215 8.72 -3.40 -17.91
N VAL A 216 9.89 -3.29 -18.53
CA VAL A 216 10.90 -4.35 -18.49
C VAL A 216 11.45 -4.43 -17.06
N ALA A 217 11.41 -5.63 -16.49
CA ALA A 217 12.00 -5.93 -15.18
C ALA A 217 13.52 -5.80 -15.19
#